data_de4341197bd9431e7c4e51a788be37b1
#
_entry.id   de4341197bd9431e7c4e51a788be37b1
#
_cell.length_a   1.000
_cell.length_b   1.000
_cell.length_c   1.000
_cell.angle_alpha   90.00
_cell.angle_beta   90.00
_cell.angle_gamma   90.00
#
_symmetry.space_group_name_H-M   'P 1'
#
loop_
_entity.id
_entity.type
_entity.pdbx_description
1 polymer ?
#
loop_
_entity_poly.entity_id
_entity_poly.type
_entity_poly.pdbx_seq_one_letter_code
_entity_poly.pdbx_strand_id
1 'polypeptide(L)'
;MRTVFFTAVLFATTTAHATGLATCDSGPKEGWQPAAKLEQMLKDKGWTVRRIKEDGGCWEVYGLDEKGQRMEAYFHPVTLAPVPINPK
;
A
#
# COMPACT_ATOMS: atom_id res chain seq x y z
N MET A 1 -42.08 -8.52 32.03
CA MET A 1 -41.48 -7.66 31.01
C MET A 1 -40.07 -8.09 30.72
N ARG A 2 -39.84 -8.47 29.51
CA ARG A 2 -38.51 -8.90 29.10
C ARG A 2 -37.79 -7.74 28.44
N THR A 3 -36.65 -7.39 28.99
CA THR A 3 -35.77 -6.44 28.36
C THR A 3 -34.85 -7.20 27.46
N VAL A 4 -34.94 -6.94 26.16
CA VAL A 4 -34.07 -7.58 25.18
C VAL A 4 -32.92 -6.61 24.93
N PHE A 5 -31.73 -7.05 25.31
CA PHE A 5 -30.52 -6.29 25.04
C PHE A 5 -29.92 -6.76 23.72
N PHE A 6 -29.96 -5.89 22.74
CA PHE A 6 -29.20 -6.12 21.52
C PHE A 6 -27.81 -5.57 21.70
N THR A 7 -26.88 -6.47 21.91
CA THR A 7 -25.47 -6.07 21.86
C THR A 7 -25.10 -6.00 20.39
N ALA A 8 -25.05 -4.77 19.87
CA ALA A 8 -24.49 -4.58 18.55
C ALA A 8 -22.99 -4.81 18.64
N VAL A 9 -22.55 -5.97 18.15
CA VAL A 9 -21.13 -6.22 18.00
C VAL A 9 -20.70 -5.51 16.74
N LEU A 10 -20.08 -4.36 16.94
CA LEU A 10 -19.44 -3.64 15.86
C LEU A 10 -18.16 -4.40 15.49
N PHE A 11 -18.23 -5.15 14.41
CA PHE A 11 -17.03 -5.66 13.78
C PHE A 11 -16.43 -4.51 12.99
N ALA A 12 -15.46 -3.84 13.58
CA ALA A 12 -14.60 -2.99 12.81
C ALA A 12 -13.76 -3.89 11.92
N THR A 13 -14.20 -4.08 10.68
CA THR A 13 -13.33 -4.65 9.68
C THR A 13 -12.25 -3.63 9.37
N THR A 14 -11.21 -3.64 10.18
CA THR A 14 -9.98 -3.01 9.77
C THR A 14 -9.43 -3.85 8.64
N THR A 15 -9.48 -3.32 7.43
CA THR A 15 -8.60 -3.83 6.38
C THR A 15 -7.19 -3.69 6.93
N ALA A 16 -6.65 -4.80 7.41
CA ALA A 16 -5.28 -4.81 7.90
C ALA A 16 -4.38 -4.57 6.70
N HIS A 17 -3.96 -3.33 6.54
CA HIS A 17 -2.86 -3.03 5.64
C HIS A 17 -1.59 -3.45 6.37
N ALA A 18 -0.95 -4.51 5.90
CA ALA A 18 0.32 -4.92 6.45
C ALA A 18 1.35 -3.84 6.14
N THR A 19 1.96 -3.27 7.16
CA THR A 19 3.05 -2.31 7.06
C THR A 19 4.35 -2.96 7.48
N GLY A 20 5.47 -2.36 7.13
CA GLY A 20 6.77 -2.88 7.53
C GLY A 20 7.21 -4.10 6.77
N LEU A 21 6.68 -4.32 5.56
CA LEU A 21 7.03 -5.49 4.75
C LEU A 21 8.35 -5.34 4.01
N ALA A 22 8.85 -4.11 3.88
CA ALA A 22 10.12 -3.85 3.23
C ALA A 22 10.72 -2.55 3.77
N THR A 23 12.02 -2.40 3.61
CA THR A 23 12.74 -1.17 3.90
C THR A 23 13.59 -0.81 2.69
N CYS A 24 13.74 0.49 2.46
CA CYS A 24 14.55 1.00 1.36
C CYS A 24 15.62 1.94 1.90
N ASP A 25 16.83 1.78 1.37
CA ASP A 25 17.91 2.73 1.60
C ASP A 25 17.80 3.84 0.56
N SER A 26 16.97 4.81 0.86
CA SER A 26 16.52 5.79 -0.13
C SER A 26 17.14 7.16 0.02
N GLY A 27 17.95 7.37 1.06
CA GLY A 27 18.55 8.67 1.31
C GLY A 27 17.52 9.77 1.58
N PRO A 28 17.94 11.05 1.51
CA PRO A 28 17.05 12.15 1.81
C PRO A 28 15.91 12.29 0.79
N LYS A 29 14.76 12.74 1.28
CA LYS A 29 13.55 12.87 0.46
C LYS A 29 13.69 13.77 -0.75
N GLU A 30 14.62 14.69 -0.71
CA GLU A 30 14.91 15.57 -1.86
C GLU A 30 15.32 14.80 -3.10
N GLY A 31 15.88 13.59 -2.92
CA GLY A 31 16.26 12.73 -4.02
C GLY A 31 15.15 11.77 -4.47
N TRP A 32 14.00 11.80 -3.81
CA TRP A 32 12.90 10.89 -4.14
C TRP A 32 12.12 11.40 -5.34
N GLN A 33 11.71 10.48 -6.19
CA GLN A 33 10.75 10.79 -7.23
C GLN A 33 9.36 10.92 -6.64
N PRO A 34 8.52 11.83 -7.17
CA PRO A 34 7.19 12.03 -6.60
C PRO A 34 6.30 10.79 -6.78
N ALA A 35 5.42 10.57 -5.82
CA ALA A 35 4.46 9.47 -5.88
C ALA A 35 3.62 9.50 -7.17
N ALA A 36 3.32 10.70 -7.67
CA ALA A 36 2.56 10.86 -8.91
C ALA A 36 3.24 10.20 -10.11
N LYS A 37 4.57 10.21 -10.15
CA LYS A 37 5.32 9.57 -11.21
C LYS A 37 5.21 8.05 -11.13
N LEU A 38 5.29 7.51 -9.92
CA LEU A 38 5.08 6.09 -9.70
C LEU A 38 3.65 5.69 -10.07
N GLU A 39 2.67 6.48 -9.67
CA GLU A 39 1.27 6.22 -10.01
C GLU A 39 1.07 6.14 -11.53
N GLN A 40 1.65 7.08 -12.27
CA GLN A 40 1.54 7.09 -13.72
C GLN A 40 2.18 5.84 -14.34
N MET A 41 3.35 5.46 -13.84
CA MET A 41 4.05 4.27 -14.31
C MET A 41 3.20 3.02 -14.11
N LEU A 42 2.55 2.90 -12.96
CA LEU A 42 1.70 1.75 -12.65
C LEU A 42 0.41 1.75 -13.47
N LYS A 43 -0.18 2.91 -13.69
CA LYS A 43 -1.34 3.02 -14.58
C LYS A 43 -0.99 2.59 -16.01
N ASP A 44 0.18 2.94 -16.48
CA ASP A 44 0.65 2.54 -17.80
C ASP A 44 0.79 1.03 -17.91
N LYS A 45 1.01 0.35 -16.80
CA LYS A 45 1.05 -1.11 -16.73
C LYS A 45 -0.33 -1.76 -16.59
N GLY A 46 -1.37 -0.95 -16.52
CA GLY A 46 -2.73 -1.46 -16.36
C GLY A 46 -3.16 -1.67 -14.91
N TRP A 47 -2.39 -1.15 -13.95
CA TRP A 47 -2.75 -1.25 -12.54
C TRP A 47 -3.75 -0.17 -12.15
N THR A 48 -4.58 -0.47 -11.16
CA THR A 48 -5.44 0.51 -10.51
C THR A 48 -4.83 0.87 -9.17
N VAL A 49 -4.28 2.07 -9.07
CA VAL A 49 -3.65 2.54 -7.83
C VAL A 49 -4.70 3.19 -6.96
N ARG A 50 -4.85 2.69 -5.75
CA ARG A 50 -5.80 3.23 -4.79
C ARG A 50 -5.15 4.14 -3.77
N ARG A 51 -3.93 3.83 -3.37
CA ARG A 51 -3.20 4.60 -2.38
C ARG A 51 -1.72 4.37 -2.51
N ILE A 52 -0.95 5.43 -2.33
CA ILE A 52 0.51 5.37 -2.21
C ILE A 52 0.88 6.09 -0.93
N LYS A 53 1.68 5.45 -0.09
CA LYS A 53 2.19 6.07 1.13
C LYS A 53 3.65 5.69 1.36
N GLU A 54 4.30 6.41 2.26
CA GLU A 54 5.66 6.08 2.66
C GLU A 54 5.64 4.98 3.72
N ASP A 55 6.52 4.02 3.59
CA ASP A 55 6.73 3.02 4.62
C ASP A 55 8.15 2.47 4.52
N GLY A 56 8.90 2.55 5.62
CA GLY A 56 10.26 2.02 5.69
C GLY A 56 11.23 2.64 4.69
N GLY A 57 11.00 3.87 4.29
CA GLY A 57 11.83 4.53 3.27
C GLY A 57 11.46 4.16 1.84
N CYS A 58 10.37 3.43 1.65
CA CYS A 58 9.86 3.02 0.35
C CYS A 58 8.54 3.73 0.02
N TRP A 59 8.14 3.67 -1.25
CA TRP A 59 6.76 3.92 -1.63
C TRP A 59 5.98 2.62 -1.53
N GLU A 60 4.95 2.61 -0.70
CA GLU A 60 4.05 1.47 -0.55
C GLU A 60 2.77 1.74 -1.33
N VAL A 61 2.38 0.81 -2.19
CA VAL A 61 1.25 0.95 -3.09
C VAL A 61 0.18 -0.07 -2.76
N TYR A 62 -1.06 0.39 -2.67
CA TYR A 62 -2.23 -0.47 -2.53
C TYR A 62 -3.11 -0.29 -3.76
N GLY A 63 -3.61 -1.37 -4.29
CA GLY A 63 -4.49 -1.30 -5.44
C GLY A 63 -4.78 -2.65 -6.04
N LEU A 64 -5.03 -2.63 -7.33
CA LEU A 64 -5.27 -3.84 -8.13
C LEU A 64 -4.20 -3.91 -9.22
N ASP A 65 -3.73 -5.12 -9.49
CA ASP A 65 -2.80 -5.35 -10.60
C ASP A 65 -3.54 -5.39 -11.94
N GLU A 66 -2.82 -5.67 -13.02
CA GLU A 66 -3.40 -5.72 -14.36
C GLU A 66 -4.45 -6.81 -14.55
N LYS A 67 -4.47 -7.78 -13.64
CA LYS A 67 -5.48 -8.86 -13.64
C LYS A 67 -6.68 -8.54 -12.75
N GLY A 68 -6.69 -7.35 -12.15
CA GLY A 68 -7.75 -6.97 -11.23
C GLY A 68 -7.63 -7.59 -9.84
N GLN A 69 -6.48 -8.18 -9.53
CA GLN A 69 -6.25 -8.80 -8.22
C GLN A 69 -5.72 -7.77 -7.23
N ARG A 70 -6.17 -7.86 -6.00
CA ARG A 70 -5.65 -7.03 -4.92
C ARG A 70 -4.15 -7.24 -4.78
N MET A 71 -3.44 -6.14 -4.65
CA MET A 71 -2.00 -6.20 -4.44
C MET A 71 -1.55 -5.11 -3.49
N GLU A 72 -0.46 -5.40 -2.83
CA GLU A 72 0.30 -4.50 -2.00
C GLU A 72 1.75 -4.63 -2.47
N ALA A 73 2.37 -3.53 -2.85
CA ALA A 73 3.69 -3.57 -3.44
C ALA A 73 4.54 -2.41 -2.94
N TYR A 74 5.84 -2.63 -2.90
CA TYR A 74 6.82 -1.64 -2.48
C TYR A 74 7.72 -1.28 -3.65
N PHE A 75 8.06 0.00 -3.72
CA PHE A 75 8.94 0.51 -4.76
C PHE A 75 9.99 1.43 -4.15
N HIS A 76 11.19 1.35 -4.68
CA HIS A 76 12.26 2.22 -4.26
C HIS A 76 11.96 3.64 -4.72
N PRO A 77 11.96 4.64 -3.82
CA PRO A 77 11.51 5.99 -4.20
C PRO A 77 12.45 6.75 -5.12
N VAL A 78 13.71 6.34 -5.18
CA VAL A 78 14.68 7.00 -6.05
C VAL A 78 14.65 6.41 -7.47
N THR A 79 14.61 5.09 -7.58
CA THR A 79 14.68 4.40 -8.86
C THR A 79 13.32 3.97 -9.40
N LEU A 80 12.31 3.88 -8.54
CA LEU A 80 10.99 3.31 -8.80
C LEU A 80 11.04 1.82 -9.13
N ALA A 81 12.15 1.16 -8.83
CA ALA A 81 12.25 -0.29 -9.00
C ALA A 81 11.40 -1.03 -7.96
N PRO A 82 10.77 -2.15 -8.33
CA PRO A 82 10.06 -2.97 -7.35
C PRO A 82 11.00 -3.49 -6.28
N VAL A 83 10.51 -3.54 -5.05
CA VAL A 83 11.26 -4.03 -3.90
C VAL A 83 10.57 -5.29 -3.40
N PRO A 84 11.31 -6.41 -3.23
CA PRO A 84 10.71 -7.62 -2.68
C PRO A 84 10.16 -7.38 -1.29
N ILE A 85 8.97 -7.93 -1.02
CA ILE A 85 8.36 -7.85 0.30
C ILE A 85 8.50 -9.18 1.02
N ASN A 86 8.64 -9.09 2.34
CA ASN A 86 8.64 -10.27 3.19
C ASN A 86 7.28 -10.40 3.83
N PRO A 87 6.39 -11.22 3.30
CA PRO A 87 5.10 -11.44 3.94
C PRO A 87 5.33 -12.15 5.28
N LYS A 88 4.76 -11.59 6.30
CA LYS A 88 4.80 -12.22 7.63
C LYS A 88 3.76 -13.31 7.73
#